data_6e52fb0cfb11a5db88253bbb390914eb
#
_entry.id   6e52fb0cfb11a5db88253bbb390914eb
#
_cell.length_a   1.000
_cell.length_b   1.000
_cell.length_c   1.000
_cell.angle_alpha   90.00
_cell.angle_beta   90.00
_cell.angle_gamma   90.00
#
_symmetry.space_group_name_H-M   'P 1'
#
loop_
_entity.id
_entity.type
_entity.pdbx_description
1 polymer ?
#
loop_
_entity_poly.entity_id
_entity_poly.type
_entity_poly.pdbx_seq_one_letter_code
_entity_poly.pdbx_strand_id
1 'polypeptide(L)'
;MKREGRKIAGVVVWDTATARVADRAGVDIVSVGDSVAMSLWGRPAEGDVSVDEMLLVCTAVARGVERALVSCDLPGGSLDGARRLVADGGAEMVKVSGEELVAAIARDGIPVLASLSGDGDAVTEARRLEAAGAAALDFRHSGEEDGRRVADAVSVPVIGGLGGGPWLDGRMRAVHRLLDDPLAAYVADVRAGRPVKGD
;
A
#
# COMPACT_ATOMS: atom_id res chain seq x y z
N MET A 1 5.89 4.62 -15.15
CA MET A 1 4.99 5.56 -14.43
C MET A 1 5.72 6.82 -14.00
N LYS A 2 6.66 6.82 -13.04
CA LYS A 2 7.38 8.05 -12.64
C LYS A 2 8.06 8.76 -13.81
N ARG A 3 8.83 8.05 -14.64
CA ARG A 3 9.50 8.58 -15.85
C ARG A 3 8.54 9.17 -16.89
N GLU A 4 7.29 8.74 -16.88
CA GLU A 4 6.23 9.19 -17.79
C GLU A 4 5.33 10.26 -17.17
N GLY A 5 5.61 10.67 -15.93
CA GLY A 5 4.78 11.60 -15.16
C GLY A 5 3.39 11.06 -14.80
N ARG A 6 3.13 9.75 -14.95
CA ARG A 6 1.86 9.13 -14.62
C ARG A 6 1.78 8.84 -13.13
N LYS A 7 0.76 9.39 -12.46
CA LYS A 7 0.53 9.19 -11.04
C LYS A 7 0.04 7.78 -10.74
N ILE A 8 0.51 7.21 -9.63
CA ILE A 8 0.17 5.87 -9.14
C ILE A 8 -1.00 6.00 -8.17
N ALA A 9 -2.08 5.27 -8.44
CA ALA A 9 -3.22 5.15 -7.54
C ALA A 9 -3.16 3.81 -6.80
N GLY A 10 -3.11 3.85 -5.47
CA GLY A 10 -3.11 2.66 -4.63
C GLY A 10 -4.25 2.64 -3.63
N VAL A 11 -4.74 1.45 -3.31
CA VAL A 11 -5.79 1.24 -2.30
C VAL A 11 -5.41 0.10 -1.38
N VAL A 12 -5.55 0.31 -0.07
CA VAL A 12 -5.38 -0.73 0.94
C VAL A 12 -6.72 -1.43 1.15
N VAL A 13 -6.72 -2.75 1.01
CA VAL A 13 -7.91 -3.62 1.15
C VAL A 13 -7.57 -4.88 1.97
N TRP A 14 -8.59 -5.60 2.44
CA TRP A 14 -8.40 -6.77 3.30
C TRP A 14 -9.27 -7.97 2.92
N ASP A 15 -9.97 -7.93 1.80
CA ASP A 15 -10.83 -9.02 1.33
C ASP A 15 -10.93 -9.06 -0.19
N THR A 16 -11.37 -10.20 -0.71
CA THR A 16 -11.51 -10.47 -2.15
C THR A 16 -12.51 -9.54 -2.85
N ALA A 17 -13.61 -9.18 -2.18
CA ALA A 17 -14.68 -8.40 -2.82
C ALA A 17 -14.24 -6.96 -3.06
N THR A 18 -13.63 -6.33 -2.03
CA THR A 18 -13.08 -4.96 -2.15
C THR A 18 -11.87 -4.93 -3.06
N ALA A 19 -11.01 -5.96 -3.07
CA ALA A 19 -9.89 -6.09 -4.02
C ALA A 19 -10.39 -6.09 -5.46
N ARG A 20 -11.42 -6.87 -5.77
CA ARG A 20 -12.04 -6.93 -7.10
C ARG A 20 -12.64 -5.59 -7.53
N VAL A 21 -13.28 -4.87 -6.61
CA VAL A 21 -13.81 -3.52 -6.89
C VAL A 21 -12.68 -2.55 -7.19
N ALA A 22 -11.61 -2.55 -6.40
CA ALA A 22 -10.44 -1.71 -6.60
C ALA A 22 -9.76 -1.99 -7.96
N ASP A 23 -9.54 -3.26 -8.29
CA ASP A 23 -8.93 -3.68 -9.54
C ASP A 23 -9.75 -3.24 -10.77
N ARG A 24 -11.08 -3.44 -10.75
CA ARG A 24 -11.98 -2.97 -11.80
C ARG A 24 -12.04 -1.44 -11.92
N ALA A 25 -11.84 -0.73 -10.80
CA ALA A 25 -11.77 0.74 -10.82
C ALA A 25 -10.49 1.26 -11.48
N GLY A 26 -9.50 0.39 -11.74
CA GLY A 26 -8.28 0.73 -12.46
C GLY A 26 -7.18 1.27 -11.55
N VAL A 27 -7.14 0.87 -10.28
CA VAL A 27 -5.99 1.18 -9.42
C VAL A 27 -4.73 0.49 -9.94
N ASP A 28 -3.57 1.08 -9.66
CA ASP A 28 -2.27 0.51 -10.06
C ASP A 28 -1.73 -0.47 -9.02
N ILE A 29 -2.05 -0.24 -7.74
CA ILE A 29 -1.60 -1.07 -6.62
C ILE A 29 -2.79 -1.40 -5.71
N VAL A 30 -2.98 -2.67 -5.43
CA VAL A 30 -3.83 -3.18 -4.36
C VAL A 30 -2.91 -3.64 -3.22
N SER A 31 -2.98 -2.99 -2.07
CA SER A 31 -2.10 -3.26 -0.95
C SER A 31 -2.83 -3.97 0.18
N VAL A 32 -2.23 -5.03 0.71
CA VAL A 32 -2.67 -5.72 1.91
C VAL A 32 -1.94 -5.09 3.09
N GLY A 33 -2.64 -4.24 3.85
CA GLY A 33 -2.05 -3.52 4.97
C GLY A 33 -2.15 -4.30 6.28
N ASP A 34 -1.12 -4.20 7.13
CA ASP A 34 -1.12 -4.69 8.52
C ASP A 34 -2.19 -4.03 9.39
N SER A 35 -2.72 -2.90 8.95
CA SER A 35 -3.95 -2.27 9.47
C SER A 35 -5.20 -3.17 9.44
N VAL A 36 -5.12 -4.36 8.82
CA VAL A 36 -6.11 -5.42 8.95
C VAL A 36 -6.40 -5.76 10.41
N ALA A 37 -5.38 -5.75 11.25
CA ALA A 37 -5.51 -5.96 12.70
C ALA A 37 -6.56 -5.02 13.30
N MET A 38 -6.44 -3.72 13.01
CA MET A 38 -7.36 -2.71 13.53
C MET A 38 -8.68 -2.65 12.75
N SER A 39 -8.60 -2.69 11.41
CA SER A 39 -9.75 -2.36 10.55
C SER A 39 -10.71 -3.52 10.36
N LEU A 40 -10.24 -4.76 10.37
CA LEU A 40 -11.05 -5.96 10.17
C LEU A 40 -11.29 -6.72 11.47
N TRP A 41 -10.27 -6.81 12.34
CA TRP A 41 -10.36 -7.62 13.57
C TRP A 41 -10.56 -6.80 14.84
N GLY A 42 -10.51 -5.46 14.76
CA GLY A 42 -10.72 -4.57 15.92
C GLY A 42 -9.63 -4.66 16.99
N ARG A 43 -8.42 -5.10 16.61
CA ARG A 43 -7.26 -5.13 17.51
C ARG A 43 -6.74 -3.71 17.81
N PRO A 44 -6.02 -3.50 18.92
CA PRO A 44 -5.62 -2.15 19.34
C PRO A 44 -4.50 -1.53 18.49
N ALA A 45 -3.69 -2.34 17.77
CA ALA A 45 -2.54 -1.84 17.01
C ALA A 45 -2.34 -2.57 15.67
N GLU A 46 -1.75 -1.86 14.68
CA GLU A 46 -1.37 -2.44 13.38
C GLU A 46 -0.35 -3.58 13.54
N GLY A 47 0.63 -3.44 14.44
CA GLY A 47 1.64 -4.47 14.70
C GLY A 47 1.14 -5.77 15.33
N ASP A 48 -0.14 -5.84 15.66
CA ASP A 48 -0.79 -7.01 16.28
C ASP A 48 -1.22 -8.05 15.23
N VAL A 49 -0.35 -8.32 14.26
CA VAL A 49 -0.60 -9.28 13.18
C VAL A 49 0.65 -10.09 12.89
N SER A 50 0.47 -11.40 12.69
CA SER A 50 1.53 -12.33 12.31
C SER A 50 1.65 -12.47 10.78
N VAL A 51 2.78 -13.02 10.32
CA VAL A 51 2.97 -13.37 8.89
C VAL A 51 1.92 -14.37 8.43
N ASP A 52 1.54 -15.34 9.27
CA ASP A 52 0.53 -16.36 8.93
C ASP A 52 -0.85 -15.73 8.71
N GLU A 53 -1.24 -14.77 9.55
CA GLU A 53 -2.49 -14.03 9.37
C GLU A 53 -2.44 -13.14 8.12
N MET A 54 -1.32 -12.45 7.88
CA MET A 54 -1.14 -11.67 6.65
C MET A 54 -1.17 -12.55 5.40
N LEU A 55 -0.63 -13.76 5.46
CA LEU A 55 -0.68 -14.73 4.36
C LEU A 55 -2.12 -15.09 3.99
N LEU A 56 -2.98 -15.33 4.97
CA LEU A 56 -4.41 -15.62 4.73
C LEU A 56 -5.10 -14.44 4.04
N VAL A 57 -4.87 -13.21 4.52
CA VAL A 57 -5.48 -12.01 3.94
C VAL A 57 -4.92 -11.72 2.55
N CYS A 58 -3.60 -11.84 2.37
CA CYS A 58 -2.94 -11.65 1.09
C CYS A 58 -3.47 -12.61 0.02
N THR A 59 -3.58 -13.89 0.35
CA THR A 59 -4.18 -14.90 -0.54
C THR A 59 -5.61 -14.56 -0.93
N ALA A 60 -6.42 -14.08 0.02
CA ALA A 60 -7.80 -13.68 -0.26
C ALA A 60 -7.86 -12.46 -1.19
N VAL A 61 -7.02 -11.46 -0.96
CA VAL A 61 -6.93 -10.26 -1.79
C VAL A 61 -6.42 -10.60 -3.20
N ALA A 62 -5.34 -11.36 -3.32
CA ALA A 62 -4.75 -11.75 -4.59
C ALA A 62 -5.75 -12.45 -5.53
N ARG A 63 -6.66 -13.26 -4.98
CA ARG A 63 -7.75 -13.89 -5.76
C ARG A 63 -8.76 -12.90 -6.34
N GLY A 64 -8.79 -11.67 -5.86
CA GLY A 64 -9.68 -10.62 -6.34
C GLY A 64 -9.06 -9.69 -7.39
N VAL A 65 -7.75 -9.82 -7.65
CA VAL A 65 -6.96 -8.92 -8.50
C VAL A 65 -6.53 -9.63 -9.78
N GLU A 66 -6.71 -8.98 -10.92
CA GLU A 66 -6.34 -9.49 -12.26
C GLU A 66 -5.31 -8.60 -12.96
N ARG A 67 -5.20 -7.32 -12.60
CA ARG A 67 -4.38 -6.31 -13.33
C ARG A 67 -3.49 -5.45 -12.44
N ALA A 68 -3.99 -5.06 -11.26
CA ALA A 68 -3.23 -4.24 -10.34
C ALA A 68 -2.09 -5.06 -9.70
N LEU A 69 -1.00 -4.41 -9.36
CA LEU A 69 0.08 -5.03 -8.59
C LEU A 69 -0.40 -5.28 -7.15
N VAL A 70 -0.24 -6.50 -6.67
CA VAL A 70 -0.53 -6.85 -5.27
C VAL A 70 0.70 -6.60 -4.40
N SER A 71 0.59 -5.67 -3.45
CA SER A 71 1.61 -5.49 -2.41
C SER A 71 1.10 -5.96 -1.05
N CYS A 72 2.00 -6.41 -0.18
CA CYS A 72 1.65 -6.87 1.16
C CYS A 72 2.63 -6.32 2.20
N ASP A 73 2.11 -5.76 3.29
CA ASP A 73 2.91 -5.37 4.45
C ASP A 73 3.48 -6.62 5.11
N LEU A 74 4.77 -6.58 5.50
CA LEU A 74 5.48 -7.70 6.12
C LEU A 74 5.67 -7.45 7.62
N PRO A 75 4.82 -8.00 8.48
CA PRO A 75 5.00 -7.89 9.91
C PRO A 75 6.23 -8.68 10.40
N GLY A 76 6.86 -8.19 11.44
CA GLY A 76 8.01 -8.85 12.06
C GLY A 76 9.31 -8.88 11.23
N GLY A 77 9.28 -8.40 9.98
CA GLY A 77 10.45 -8.12 9.16
C GLY A 77 11.44 -9.27 8.96
N SER A 78 11.06 -10.36 8.27
CA SER A 78 11.99 -11.44 7.93
C SER A 78 12.00 -11.77 6.43
N LEU A 79 13.17 -12.15 5.90
CA LEU A 79 13.29 -12.60 4.51
C LEU A 79 12.43 -13.84 4.22
N ASP A 80 12.34 -14.77 5.18
CA ASP A 80 11.48 -15.95 5.05
C ASP A 80 9.99 -15.56 4.95
N GLY A 81 9.54 -14.62 5.78
CA GLY A 81 8.19 -14.07 5.70
C GLY A 81 7.91 -13.43 4.33
N ALA A 82 8.86 -12.67 3.77
CA ALA A 82 8.73 -12.07 2.44
C ALA A 82 8.55 -13.14 1.36
N ARG A 83 9.38 -14.19 1.39
CA ARG A 83 9.29 -15.33 0.45
C ARG A 83 7.92 -16.01 0.52
N ARG A 84 7.40 -16.23 1.71
CA ARG A 84 6.08 -16.85 1.92
C ARG A 84 4.94 -15.97 1.38
N LEU A 85 4.98 -14.67 1.63
CA LEU A 85 3.96 -13.75 1.09
C LEU A 85 3.95 -13.73 -0.43
N VAL A 86 5.11 -13.86 -1.08
CA VAL A 86 5.20 -13.93 -2.53
C VAL A 86 4.80 -15.32 -3.05
N ALA A 87 5.40 -16.39 -2.53
CA ALA A 87 5.22 -17.75 -3.06
C ALA A 87 3.81 -18.30 -2.80
N ASP A 88 3.29 -18.09 -1.60
CA ASP A 88 2.03 -18.69 -1.14
C ASP A 88 0.89 -17.67 -1.06
N GLY A 89 1.22 -16.39 -0.81
CA GLY A 89 0.23 -15.30 -0.65
C GLY A 89 -0.18 -14.63 -1.94
N GLY A 90 0.63 -14.73 -2.99
CA GLY A 90 0.39 -14.06 -4.26
C GLY A 90 0.75 -12.57 -4.26
N ALA A 91 1.57 -12.11 -3.31
CA ALA A 91 2.15 -10.78 -3.35
C ALA A 91 3.20 -10.68 -4.46
N GLU A 92 3.24 -9.57 -5.18
CA GLU A 92 4.24 -9.25 -6.19
C GLU A 92 5.27 -8.23 -5.68
N MET A 93 4.96 -7.61 -4.54
CA MET A 93 5.80 -6.63 -3.84
C MET A 93 5.54 -6.76 -2.34
N VAL A 94 6.58 -6.62 -1.51
CA VAL A 94 6.43 -6.57 -0.06
C VAL A 94 6.78 -5.19 0.48
N LYS A 95 6.07 -4.77 1.52
CA LYS A 95 6.35 -3.50 2.19
C LYS A 95 7.04 -3.74 3.51
N VAL A 96 8.18 -3.07 3.69
CA VAL A 96 9.04 -3.20 4.88
C VAL A 96 9.70 -1.86 5.24
N SER A 97 10.23 -1.81 6.46
CA SER A 97 11.10 -0.73 6.95
C SER A 97 12.52 -1.25 7.19
N GLY A 98 13.49 -0.36 7.12
CA GLY A 98 14.90 -0.66 7.45
C GLY A 98 15.73 -1.09 6.25
N GLU A 99 16.88 -0.41 6.10
CA GLU A 99 17.78 -0.54 4.94
C GLU A 99 18.31 -1.97 4.75
N GLU A 100 18.73 -2.63 5.85
CA GLU A 100 19.30 -3.97 5.78
C GLU A 100 18.28 -5.02 5.28
N LEU A 101 17.03 -4.92 5.75
CA LEU A 101 15.97 -5.81 5.31
C LEU A 101 15.56 -5.55 3.87
N VAL A 102 15.44 -4.27 3.46
CA VAL A 102 15.22 -3.87 2.07
C VAL A 102 16.29 -4.48 1.17
N ALA A 103 17.58 -4.35 1.53
CA ALA A 103 18.68 -4.91 0.76
C ALA A 103 18.65 -6.44 0.70
N ALA A 104 18.27 -7.12 1.79
CA ALA A 104 18.18 -8.56 1.83
C ALA A 104 17.07 -9.08 0.90
N ILE A 105 15.88 -8.48 0.97
CA ILE A 105 14.71 -8.87 0.16
C ILE A 105 14.93 -8.53 -1.33
N ALA A 106 15.48 -7.34 -1.62
CA ALA A 106 15.76 -6.94 -3.01
C ALA A 106 16.81 -7.84 -3.67
N ARG A 107 17.84 -8.29 -2.94
CA ARG A 107 18.82 -9.27 -3.43
C ARG A 107 18.23 -10.64 -3.72
N ASP A 108 17.15 -11.01 -3.05
CA ASP A 108 16.39 -12.23 -3.31
C ASP A 108 15.45 -12.10 -4.53
N GLY A 109 15.45 -10.94 -5.21
CA GLY A 109 14.66 -10.67 -6.40
C GLY A 109 13.21 -10.26 -6.12
N ILE A 110 12.83 -10.04 -4.88
CA ILE A 110 11.50 -9.60 -4.48
C ILE A 110 11.43 -8.07 -4.54
N PRO A 111 10.49 -7.47 -5.29
CA PRO A 111 10.28 -6.03 -5.27
C PRO A 111 9.89 -5.51 -3.89
N VAL A 112 10.47 -4.38 -3.47
CA VAL A 112 10.27 -3.81 -2.14
C VAL A 112 9.65 -2.42 -2.24
N LEU A 113 8.55 -2.20 -1.53
CA LEU A 113 8.04 -0.89 -1.16
C LEU A 113 8.65 -0.53 0.21
N ALA A 114 9.68 0.31 0.21
CA ALA A 114 10.37 0.65 1.44
C ALA A 114 9.71 1.85 2.15
N SER A 115 9.35 1.70 3.41
CA SER A 115 8.79 2.78 4.22
C SER A 115 9.89 3.72 4.69
N LEU A 116 9.73 5.04 4.46
CA LEU A 116 10.54 6.06 5.10
C LEU A 116 10.08 6.25 6.56
N SER A 117 11.02 6.33 7.48
CA SER A 117 10.73 6.56 8.90
C SER A 117 10.20 7.98 9.14
N GLY A 118 10.65 8.94 8.32
CA GLY A 118 10.38 10.35 8.54
C GLY A 118 11.23 10.99 9.64
N ASP A 119 12.14 10.21 10.24
CA ASP A 119 13.07 10.69 11.25
C ASP A 119 14.35 11.25 10.60
N GLY A 120 14.71 12.48 10.91
CA GLY A 120 15.91 13.11 10.37
C GLY A 120 15.79 13.60 8.93
N ASP A 121 16.85 13.42 8.11
CA ASP A 121 16.84 13.85 6.71
C ASP A 121 16.21 12.79 5.79
N ALA A 122 14.95 13.01 5.45
CA ALA A 122 14.18 12.11 4.60
C ALA A 122 14.82 11.89 3.20
N VAL A 123 15.53 12.88 2.66
CA VAL A 123 16.23 12.75 1.37
C VAL A 123 17.39 11.78 1.47
N THR A 124 18.19 11.89 2.54
CA THR A 124 19.29 10.95 2.77
C THR A 124 18.80 9.54 3.00
N GLU A 125 17.72 9.36 3.78
CA GLU A 125 17.10 8.06 3.99
C GLU A 125 16.57 7.48 2.68
N ALA A 126 15.83 8.27 1.88
CA ALA A 126 15.28 7.83 0.60
C ALA A 126 16.37 7.33 -0.37
N ARG A 127 17.50 8.04 -0.47
CA ARG A 127 18.63 7.62 -1.30
C ARG A 127 19.29 6.33 -0.81
N ARG A 128 19.39 6.13 0.50
CA ARG A 128 19.90 4.86 1.06
C ARG A 128 18.98 3.70 0.76
N LEU A 129 17.66 3.87 0.92
CA LEU A 129 16.67 2.85 0.60
C LEU A 129 16.66 2.52 -0.91
N GLU A 130 16.76 3.54 -1.78
CA GLU A 130 16.91 3.32 -3.21
C GLU A 130 18.20 2.54 -3.54
N ALA A 131 19.34 2.93 -2.95
CA ALA A 131 20.61 2.22 -3.14
C ALA A 131 20.58 0.79 -2.58
N ALA A 132 19.79 0.53 -1.55
CA ALA A 132 19.53 -0.80 -1.01
C ALA A 132 18.65 -1.67 -1.93
N GLY A 133 18.06 -1.10 -2.99
CA GLY A 133 17.28 -1.83 -3.99
C GLY A 133 15.77 -1.70 -3.84
N ALA A 134 15.28 -0.70 -3.10
CA ALA A 134 13.84 -0.41 -3.05
C ALA A 134 13.30 -0.15 -4.47
N ALA A 135 12.17 -0.79 -4.82
CA ALA A 135 11.46 -0.57 -6.08
C ALA A 135 10.54 0.65 -6.04
N ALA A 136 10.07 1.02 -4.86
CA ALA A 136 9.30 2.21 -4.57
C ALA A 136 9.48 2.61 -3.09
N LEU A 137 9.13 3.85 -2.76
CA LEU A 137 9.17 4.37 -1.39
C LEU A 137 7.76 4.74 -0.91
N ASP A 138 7.41 4.38 0.33
CA ASP A 138 6.21 4.85 1.02
C ASP A 138 6.59 5.99 1.98
N PHE A 139 6.19 7.20 1.64
CA PHE A 139 6.42 8.38 2.46
C PHE A 139 5.11 8.86 3.09
N ARG A 140 4.75 8.23 4.22
CA ARG A 140 3.53 8.58 4.96
C ARG A 140 3.61 10.00 5.52
N HIS A 141 2.47 10.68 5.58
CA HIS A 141 2.32 12.01 6.19
C HIS A 141 3.27 13.10 5.65
N SER A 142 3.81 12.93 4.45
CA SER A 142 4.73 13.90 3.88
C SER A 142 4.05 15.25 3.61
N GLY A 143 4.65 16.33 4.14
CA GLY A 143 4.35 17.69 3.72
C GLY A 143 4.77 17.95 2.26
N GLU A 144 4.33 19.06 1.69
CA GLU A 144 4.64 19.39 0.29
C GLU A 144 6.14 19.60 0.06
N GLU A 145 6.81 20.33 0.94
CA GLU A 145 8.23 20.67 0.80
C GLU A 145 9.09 19.40 0.84
N ASP A 146 8.98 18.61 1.91
CA ASP A 146 9.75 17.38 2.05
C ASP A 146 9.37 16.33 1.03
N GLY A 147 8.08 16.21 0.71
CA GLY A 147 7.60 15.30 -0.31
C GLY A 147 8.20 15.59 -1.68
N ARG A 148 8.26 16.87 -2.11
CA ARG A 148 8.92 17.27 -3.36
C ARG A 148 10.41 16.97 -3.31
N ARG A 149 11.10 17.39 -2.25
CA ARG A 149 12.55 17.16 -2.10
C ARG A 149 12.91 15.67 -2.21
N VAL A 150 12.13 14.81 -1.56
CA VAL A 150 12.33 13.35 -1.65
C VAL A 150 12.02 12.84 -3.05
N ALA A 151 10.86 13.21 -3.62
CA ALA A 151 10.47 12.77 -4.96
C ALA A 151 11.48 13.18 -6.04
N ASP A 152 12.06 14.38 -5.94
CA ASP A 152 13.08 14.87 -6.88
C ASP A 152 14.46 14.22 -6.68
N ALA A 153 14.73 13.72 -5.47
CA ALA A 153 16.05 13.19 -5.09
C ALA A 153 16.31 11.75 -5.50
N VAL A 154 15.25 10.97 -5.81
CA VAL A 154 15.32 9.54 -6.14
C VAL A 154 14.69 9.23 -7.50
N SER A 155 15.10 8.13 -8.13
CA SER A 155 14.57 7.70 -9.43
C SER A 155 13.36 6.77 -9.30
N VAL A 156 13.22 6.09 -8.17
CA VAL A 156 12.08 5.22 -7.86
C VAL A 156 10.84 6.04 -7.49
N PRO A 157 9.63 5.50 -7.72
CA PRO A 157 8.39 6.18 -7.31
C PRO A 157 8.31 6.42 -5.81
N VAL A 158 7.81 7.60 -5.42
CA VAL A 158 7.49 7.94 -4.03
C VAL A 158 5.98 8.02 -3.87
N ILE A 159 5.41 7.15 -3.03
CA ILE A 159 3.98 6.99 -2.81
C ILE A 159 3.62 7.50 -1.42
N GLY A 160 2.58 8.31 -1.31
CA GLY A 160 2.10 8.81 -0.02
C GLY A 160 1.02 7.92 0.57
N GLY A 161 1.37 7.09 1.53
CA GLY A 161 0.41 6.41 2.40
C GLY A 161 -0.12 7.35 3.47
N LEU A 162 -1.42 7.29 3.78
CA LEU A 162 -2.11 8.08 4.84
C LEU A 162 -1.89 9.61 4.77
N GLY A 163 -1.63 10.15 3.60
CA GLY A 163 -1.35 11.58 3.42
C GLY A 163 -0.68 11.85 2.11
N GLY A 164 0.22 12.81 2.10
CA GLY A 164 0.85 13.26 0.88
C GLY A 164 -0.13 13.96 -0.07
N GLY A 165 0.38 14.53 -1.12
CA GLY A 165 -0.40 15.31 -2.06
C GLY A 165 0.05 15.09 -3.50
N PRO A 166 -0.38 15.99 -4.41
CA PRO A 166 -0.06 15.88 -5.82
C PRO A 166 1.43 16.02 -6.14
N TRP A 167 2.23 16.43 -5.17
CA TRP A 167 3.70 16.52 -5.29
C TRP A 167 4.41 15.16 -5.27
N LEU A 168 3.76 14.07 -4.83
CA LEU A 168 4.31 12.73 -4.88
C LEU A 168 3.97 12.02 -6.20
N ASP A 169 4.67 10.93 -6.50
CA ASP A 169 4.44 10.12 -7.69
C ASP A 169 3.16 9.29 -7.62
N GLY A 170 2.65 9.04 -6.41
CA GLY A 170 1.40 8.34 -6.19
C GLY A 170 0.81 8.56 -4.82
N ARG A 171 -0.40 8.01 -4.62
CA ARG A 171 -1.11 8.07 -3.33
C ARG A 171 -1.75 6.72 -3.04
N MET A 172 -1.76 6.35 -1.77
CA MET A 172 -2.42 5.15 -1.27
C MET A 172 -3.39 5.49 -0.16
N ARG A 173 -4.59 4.92 -0.19
CA ARG A 173 -5.61 5.10 0.84
C ARG A 173 -6.26 3.77 1.22
N ALA A 174 -6.63 3.65 2.49
CA ALA A 174 -7.47 2.53 2.94
C ALA A 174 -8.88 2.66 2.34
N VAL A 175 -9.41 1.54 1.85
CA VAL A 175 -10.69 1.49 1.13
C VAL A 175 -11.85 2.08 1.94
N HIS A 176 -11.93 1.80 3.24
CA HIS A 176 -13.00 2.32 4.10
C HIS A 176 -13.07 3.85 4.11
N ARG A 177 -11.92 4.55 3.97
CA ARG A 177 -11.87 6.01 3.88
C ARG A 177 -12.33 6.58 2.54
N LEU A 178 -12.60 5.72 1.57
CA LEU A 178 -13.17 6.08 0.27
C LEU A 178 -14.69 5.82 0.22
N LEU A 179 -15.27 5.24 1.27
CA LEU A 179 -16.67 4.84 1.32
C LEU A 179 -17.57 5.81 2.09
N ASP A 180 -17.03 6.81 2.79
CA ASP A 180 -17.81 7.72 3.63
C ASP A 180 -18.88 8.47 2.80
N ASP A 181 -18.49 9.16 1.73
CA ASP A 181 -19.41 9.89 0.86
C ASP A 181 -20.38 8.97 0.10
N PRO A 182 -19.95 7.86 -0.51
CA PRO A 182 -20.84 6.87 -1.15
C PRO A 182 -21.89 6.29 -0.19
N LEU A 183 -21.52 5.97 1.05
CA LEU A 183 -22.47 5.47 2.04
C LEU A 183 -23.48 6.54 2.46
N ALA A 184 -23.05 7.77 2.66
CA ALA A 184 -23.95 8.87 2.97
C ALA A 184 -24.95 9.12 1.82
N ALA A 185 -24.48 9.09 0.57
CA ALA A 185 -25.34 9.20 -0.62
C ALA A 185 -26.36 8.04 -0.68
N TYR A 186 -25.91 6.81 -0.51
CA TYR A 186 -26.79 5.63 -0.46
C TYR A 186 -27.91 5.81 0.59
N VAL A 187 -27.57 6.16 1.82
CA VAL A 187 -28.55 6.38 2.90
C VAL A 187 -29.56 7.46 2.54
N ALA A 188 -29.09 8.57 1.93
CA ALA A 188 -29.97 9.67 1.50
C ALA A 188 -30.92 9.22 0.36
N ASP A 189 -30.46 8.41 -0.58
CA ASP A 189 -31.25 7.89 -1.69
C ASP A 189 -32.33 6.93 -1.20
N VAL A 190 -31.96 5.97 -0.33
CA VAL A 190 -32.92 5.03 0.27
C VAL A 190 -34.01 5.77 1.04
N ARG A 191 -33.64 6.74 1.88
CA ARG A 191 -34.61 7.54 2.67
C ARG A 191 -35.53 8.41 1.82
N ALA A 192 -35.06 8.84 0.66
CA ALA A 192 -35.83 9.63 -0.29
C ALA A 192 -36.64 8.77 -1.29
N GLY A 193 -36.56 7.45 -1.21
CA GLY A 193 -37.22 6.53 -2.15
C GLY A 193 -36.66 6.64 -3.57
N ARG A 194 -35.41 7.06 -3.74
CA ARG A 194 -34.74 7.14 -5.04
C ARG A 194 -34.13 5.79 -5.43
N PRO A 195 -34.03 5.47 -6.73
CA PRO A 195 -33.30 4.28 -7.19
C PRO A 195 -31.84 4.32 -6.70
N VAL A 196 -31.34 3.18 -6.27
CA VAL A 196 -29.95 3.00 -5.86
C VAL A 196 -29.20 2.31 -6.98
N LYS A 197 -27.95 2.73 -7.22
CA LYS A 197 -27.11 2.12 -8.24
C LYS A 197 -26.82 0.65 -7.88
N GLY A 198 -27.24 -0.26 -8.72
CA GLY A 198 -27.04 -1.71 -8.54
C GLY A 198 -28.31 -2.50 -8.26
N ASP A 199 -29.46 -1.84 -8.15
CA ASP A 199 -30.79 -2.49 -8.08
C ASP A 199 -31.21 -3.04 -9.45
#